data_b88bfee228d8ad03808a2458e65962f7
#
_entry.id   b88bfee228d8ad03808a2458e65962f7
#
_cell.length_a   1.000
_cell.length_b   1.000
_cell.length_c   1.000
_cell.angle_alpha   90.00
_cell.angle_beta   90.00
_cell.angle_gamma   90.00
#
_symmetry.space_group_name_H-M   'P 1'
#
loop_
_entity.id
_entity.type
_entity.pdbx_description
1 polymer ?
#
loop_
_entity_poly.entity_id
_entity_poly.type
_entity_poly.pdbx_seq_one_letter_code
_entity_poly.pdbx_strand_id
1 'polypeptide(L)'
;SSSVIRSFLKEGEVEMAARCLGFPYTLIGKVVNGFHEGRKLGFPTANLDISHFGQLIPAPGVYAVRVRLENTVVWKRGMMNVGNRPTFNGRQLTLETHIFNFDGDIYDQLLLVSFVKRIRGEQKFDSPEELAAQLKEDEQTVLDLFEKETE
;
A
#
# COMPACT_ATOMS: atom_id res chain seq x y z
N SER A 1 1.74 -7.27 23.27
CA SER A 1 0.29 -7.38 23.40
C SER A 1 -0.44 -6.80 22.18
N SER A 2 -1.66 -7.22 21.96
CA SER A 2 -2.43 -6.76 20.81
C SER A 2 -2.69 -5.25 20.83
N SER A 3 -2.80 -4.64 22.01
CA SER A 3 -3.00 -3.19 22.11
C SER A 3 -1.77 -2.40 21.68
N VAL A 4 -0.58 -2.92 21.95
CA VAL A 4 0.69 -2.32 21.50
C VAL A 4 0.80 -2.39 19.99
N ILE A 5 0.49 -3.55 19.40
CA ILE A 5 0.51 -3.75 17.96
C ILE A 5 -0.45 -2.79 17.26
N ARG A 6 -1.68 -2.66 17.79
CA ARG A 6 -2.65 -1.71 17.25
C ARG A 6 -2.16 -0.27 17.29
N SER A 7 -1.50 0.09 18.39
CA SER A 7 -0.96 1.44 18.55
C SER A 7 0.09 1.73 17.48
N PHE A 8 1.01 0.79 17.24
CA PHE A 8 2.01 0.95 16.19
C PHE A 8 1.38 1.08 14.80
N LEU A 9 0.37 0.25 14.49
CA LEU A 9 -0.30 0.32 13.20
C LEU A 9 -1.03 1.66 13.00
N LYS A 10 -1.67 2.18 14.03
CA LYS A 10 -2.35 3.47 13.99
C LYS A 10 -1.40 4.63 13.73
N GLU A 11 -0.14 4.47 14.09
CA GLU A 11 0.91 5.47 13.86
C GLU A 11 1.70 5.21 12.57
N GLY A 12 1.40 4.13 11.86
CA GLY A 12 2.12 3.76 10.66
C GLY A 12 3.46 3.09 10.91
N GLU A 13 3.71 2.70 12.16
CA GLU A 13 4.96 2.05 12.57
C GLU A 13 4.90 0.55 12.28
N VAL A 14 4.83 0.21 11.00
CA VAL A 14 4.65 -1.19 10.57
C VAL A 14 5.85 -2.07 10.88
N GLU A 15 7.05 -1.48 10.95
CA GLU A 15 8.26 -2.22 11.32
C GLU A 15 8.20 -2.66 12.79
N MET A 16 7.75 -1.77 13.67
CA MET A 16 7.60 -2.08 15.09
C MET A 16 6.49 -3.12 15.30
N ALA A 17 5.40 -3.00 14.56
CA ALA A 17 4.33 -3.99 14.60
C ALA A 17 4.86 -5.37 14.20
N ALA A 18 5.68 -5.42 13.14
CA ALA A 18 6.28 -6.67 12.67
C ALA A 18 7.18 -7.31 13.74
N ARG A 19 7.95 -6.50 14.44
CA ARG A 19 8.80 -7.00 15.54
C ARG A 19 7.98 -7.63 16.66
N CYS A 20 6.85 -7.01 16.99
CA CYS A 20 5.94 -7.54 18.01
C CYS A 20 5.22 -8.80 17.56
N LEU A 21 4.88 -8.88 16.27
CA LEU A 21 4.18 -10.03 15.70
C LEU A 21 5.12 -11.21 15.42
N GLY A 22 6.39 -10.93 15.10
CA GLY A 22 7.33 -11.92 14.63
C GLY A 22 7.27 -12.15 13.13
N PHE A 23 6.44 -11.38 12.40
CA PHE A 23 6.31 -11.43 10.95
C PHE A 23 5.69 -10.11 10.46
N PRO A 24 5.85 -9.77 9.17
CA PRO A 24 5.29 -8.52 8.63
C PRO A 24 3.77 -8.50 8.70
N TYR A 25 3.21 -7.34 9.07
CA TYR A 25 1.76 -7.17 9.06
C TYR A 25 1.25 -7.24 7.62
N THR A 26 0.27 -8.07 7.38
CA THR A 26 -0.21 -8.38 6.04
C THR A 26 -1.73 -8.19 5.97
N LEU A 27 -2.18 -7.46 4.95
CA LEU A 27 -3.59 -7.33 4.61
C LEU A 27 -3.92 -8.28 3.48
N ILE A 28 -5.17 -8.74 3.47
CA ILE A 28 -5.72 -9.45 2.33
C ILE A 28 -6.95 -8.68 1.86
N GLY A 29 -7.05 -8.47 0.55
CA GLY A 29 -8.17 -7.75 -0.01
C GLY A 29 -8.46 -8.18 -1.43
N LYS A 30 -9.67 -7.87 -1.86
CA LYS A 30 -10.10 -8.15 -3.22
C LYS A 30 -9.77 -6.97 -4.11
N VAL A 31 -9.19 -7.23 -5.27
CA VAL A 31 -8.89 -6.18 -6.23
C VAL A 31 -10.20 -5.73 -6.88
N VAL A 32 -10.51 -4.45 -6.75
CA VAL A 32 -11.73 -3.84 -7.28
C VAL A 32 -11.38 -2.66 -8.18
N ASN A 33 -12.35 -2.17 -8.92
CA ASN A 33 -12.18 -0.96 -9.72
C ASN A 33 -12.01 0.24 -8.81
N GLY A 34 -11.10 1.14 -9.18
CA GLY A 34 -10.85 2.37 -8.44
C GLY A 34 -10.88 3.59 -9.34
N PHE A 35 -10.24 4.65 -8.88
CA PHE A 35 -10.29 5.93 -9.56
C PHE A 35 -9.30 6.05 -10.73
N HIS A 36 -8.35 5.13 -10.82
CA HIS A 36 -7.39 5.02 -11.93
C HIS A 36 -6.53 6.27 -12.19
N GLU A 37 -6.39 7.16 -11.22
CA GLU A 37 -5.61 8.38 -11.38
C GLU A 37 -4.13 8.07 -11.67
N GLY A 38 -3.56 7.09 -10.96
CA GLY A 38 -2.17 6.69 -11.16
C GLY A 38 -1.89 6.15 -12.54
N ARG A 39 -2.86 5.49 -13.17
CA ARG A 39 -2.69 4.95 -14.53
C ARG A 39 -2.39 6.06 -15.54
N LYS A 40 -3.07 7.19 -15.41
CA LYS A 40 -2.86 8.34 -16.31
C LYS A 40 -1.45 8.92 -16.17
N LEU A 41 -0.83 8.72 -15.02
CA LEU A 41 0.50 9.26 -14.72
C LEU A 41 1.62 8.21 -14.91
N GLY A 42 1.29 7.03 -15.44
CA GLY A 42 2.26 5.96 -15.62
C GLY A 42 2.46 5.07 -14.38
N PHE A 43 1.59 5.20 -13.39
CA PHE A 43 1.64 4.38 -12.16
C PHE A 43 0.30 3.67 -11.95
N PRO A 44 0.01 2.64 -12.77
CA PRO A 44 -1.24 1.89 -12.62
C PRO A 44 -1.32 1.26 -11.23
N THR A 45 -2.50 1.35 -10.61
CA THR A 45 -2.72 0.84 -9.27
C THR A 45 -3.85 -0.17 -9.22
N ALA A 46 -3.72 -1.15 -8.31
CA ALA A 46 -4.78 -2.05 -7.93
C ALA A 46 -5.43 -1.48 -6.66
N ASN A 47 -6.75 -1.31 -6.70
CA ASN A 47 -7.52 -0.87 -5.54
C ASN A 47 -8.00 -2.08 -4.76
N LEU A 48 -7.84 -2.06 -3.44
CA LEU A 48 -8.22 -3.18 -2.59
C LEU A 48 -9.46 -2.87 -1.77
N ASP A 49 -10.37 -3.82 -1.75
CA ASP A 49 -11.50 -3.85 -0.83
C ASP A 49 -11.20 -4.87 0.26
N ILE A 50 -11.11 -4.42 1.51
CA ILE A 50 -10.86 -5.26 2.67
C ILE A 50 -12.09 -5.37 3.58
N SER A 51 -13.24 -4.87 3.14
CA SER A 51 -14.44 -4.80 3.98
C SER A 51 -14.92 -6.15 4.53
N HIS A 52 -14.56 -7.23 3.85
CA HIS A 52 -14.98 -8.58 4.24
C HIS A 52 -14.04 -9.27 5.24
N PHE A 53 -12.91 -8.65 5.58
CA PHE A 53 -11.87 -9.33 6.35
C PHE A 53 -11.63 -8.74 7.74
N GLY A 54 -12.28 -7.64 8.08
CA GLY A 54 -12.20 -7.05 9.43
C GLY A 54 -10.80 -6.68 9.90
N GLN A 55 -9.91 -6.34 8.98
CA GLN A 55 -8.51 -6.06 9.30
C GLN A 55 -8.29 -4.60 9.70
N LEU A 56 -7.31 -4.38 10.57
CA LEU A 56 -6.90 -3.04 10.94
C LEU A 56 -6.00 -2.47 9.84
N ILE A 57 -6.29 -1.23 9.41
CA ILE A 57 -5.53 -0.57 8.36
C ILE A 57 -4.50 0.35 9.00
N PRO A 58 -3.21 0.26 8.59
CA PRO A 58 -2.18 1.18 9.07
C PRO A 58 -2.52 2.64 8.75
N ALA A 59 -1.86 3.56 9.43
CA ALA A 59 -2.08 5.00 9.24
C ALA A 59 -1.95 5.42 7.77
N PRO A 60 -2.67 6.46 7.35
CA PRO A 60 -2.54 6.98 5.98
C PRO A 60 -1.10 7.34 5.63
N GLY A 61 -0.75 7.11 4.37
CA GLY A 61 0.59 7.36 3.86
C GLY A 61 0.96 6.42 2.74
N VAL A 62 2.19 6.52 2.28
CA VAL A 62 2.75 5.65 1.25
C VAL A 62 3.72 4.68 1.91
N TYR A 63 3.58 3.40 1.57
CA TYR A 63 4.34 2.31 2.17
C TYR A 63 5.07 1.50 1.10
N ALA A 64 6.29 1.08 1.43
CA ALA A 64 6.94 0.01 0.70
C ALA A 64 6.24 -1.30 1.10
N VAL A 65 5.90 -2.12 0.12
CA VAL A 65 5.17 -3.37 0.36
C VAL A 65 5.68 -4.51 -0.50
N ARG A 66 5.42 -5.74 -0.05
CA ARG A 66 5.51 -6.93 -0.89
C ARG A 66 4.09 -7.43 -1.11
N VAL A 67 3.81 -7.87 -2.31
CA VAL A 67 2.47 -8.34 -2.67
C VAL A 67 2.53 -9.69 -3.36
N ARG A 68 1.49 -10.49 -3.18
CA ARG A 68 1.29 -11.70 -3.98
C ARG A 68 -0.19 -11.99 -4.13
N LEU A 69 -0.54 -12.59 -5.25
CA LEU A 69 -1.89 -13.12 -5.41
C LEU A 69 -2.03 -14.34 -4.50
N GLU A 70 -3.22 -14.51 -3.91
CA GLU A 70 -3.46 -15.61 -2.97
C GLU A 70 -3.15 -16.98 -3.57
N ASN A 71 -3.46 -17.16 -4.87
CA ASN A 71 -3.27 -18.43 -5.56
C ASN A 71 -1.85 -18.62 -6.13
N THR A 72 -0.91 -17.76 -5.77
CA THR A 72 0.50 -17.88 -6.20
C THR A 72 1.41 -17.89 -4.97
N VAL A 73 2.68 -18.25 -5.19
CA VAL A 73 3.68 -18.26 -4.11
C VAL A 73 4.74 -17.18 -4.29
N VAL A 74 4.68 -16.44 -5.39
CA VAL A 74 5.70 -15.43 -5.72
C VAL A 74 5.32 -14.08 -5.13
N TRP A 75 6.22 -13.53 -4.29
CA TRP A 75 6.08 -12.17 -3.76
C TRP A 75 6.72 -11.17 -4.73
N LYS A 76 6.01 -10.10 -4.99
CA LYS A 76 6.48 -8.99 -5.81
C LYS A 76 6.64 -7.74 -4.95
N ARG A 77 7.44 -6.81 -5.42
CA ARG A 77 7.67 -5.54 -4.72
C ARG A 77 6.71 -4.48 -5.25
N GLY A 78 6.36 -3.54 -4.38
CA GLY A 78 5.46 -2.47 -4.79
C GLY A 78 5.42 -1.36 -3.75
N MET A 79 4.52 -0.42 -3.99
CA MET A 79 4.22 0.62 -3.04
C MET A 79 2.71 0.77 -2.91
N MET A 80 2.23 1.04 -1.70
CA MET A 80 0.80 1.20 -1.43
C MET A 80 0.52 2.56 -0.85
N ASN A 81 -0.49 3.22 -1.39
CA ASN A 81 -1.03 4.44 -0.80
C ASN A 81 -2.26 4.07 0.04
N VAL A 82 -2.15 4.31 1.35
CA VAL A 82 -3.29 4.25 2.27
C VAL A 82 -3.79 5.69 2.39
N GLY A 83 -4.94 5.97 1.80
CA GLY A 83 -5.44 7.33 1.70
C GLY A 83 -6.80 7.51 2.34
N ASN A 84 -7.12 8.77 2.61
CA ASN A 84 -8.45 9.20 3.02
C ASN A 84 -9.01 10.10 1.93
N ARG A 85 -10.06 9.65 1.27
CA ARG A 85 -10.73 10.44 0.24
C ARG A 85 -11.99 11.06 0.81
N PRO A 86 -12.19 12.40 0.68
CA PRO A 86 -13.44 13.02 1.10
C PRO A 86 -14.63 12.47 0.31
N THR A 87 -15.73 12.23 1.02
CA THR A 87 -16.98 11.81 0.41
C THR A 87 -18.08 12.76 0.86
N PHE A 88 -19.28 12.59 0.33
CA PHE A 88 -20.41 13.43 0.70
C PHE A 88 -20.72 13.37 2.20
N ASN A 89 -20.61 12.20 2.81
CA ASN A 89 -20.95 11.97 4.22
C ASN A 89 -19.75 11.77 5.14
N GLY A 90 -18.54 12.13 4.71
CA GLY A 90 -17.35 11.93 5.53
C GLY A 90 -16.13 11.59 4.71
N ARG A 91 -15.42 10.55 5.12
CA ARG A 91 -14.20 10.12 4.45
C ARG A 91 -14.24 8.63 4.16
N GLN A 92 -13.61 8.25 3.06
CA GLN A 92 -13.47 6.85 2.66
C GLN A 92 -11.99 6.50 2.60
N LEU A 93 -11.61 5.40 3.22
CA LEU A 93 -10.26 4.86 3.09
C LEU A 93 -10.09 4.28 1.69
N THR A 94 -8.94 4.57 1.09
CA THR A 94 -8.57 4.01 -0.21
C THR A 94 -7.25 3.28 -0.05
N LEU A 95 -7.17 2.10 -0.65
CA LEU A 95 -5.98 1.27 -0.62
C LEU A 95 -5.56 1.01 -2.06
N GLU A 96 -4.57 1.75 -2.53
CA GLU A 96 -4.12 1.66 -3.91
C GLU A 96 -2.68 1.14 -3.94
N THR A 97 -2.46 0.05 -4.66
CA THR A 97 -1.15 -0.61 -4.73
C THR A 97 -0.61 -0.58 -6.14
N HIS A 98 0.59 -0.03 -6.29
CA HIS A 98 1.35 -0.11 -7.54
C HIS A 98 2.37 -1.24 -7.40
N ILE A 99 2.24 -2.25 -8.25
CA ILE A 99 3.13 -3.42 -8.25
C ILE A 99 4.23 -3.17 -9.30
N PHE A 100 5.48 -3.22 -8.86
CA PHE A 100 6.61 -2.96 -9.76
C PHE A 100 6.78 -4.10 -10.77
N ASN A 101 7.10 -3.74 -12.00
CA ASN A 101 7.37 -4.69 -13.09
C ASN A 101 6.25 -5.71 -13.26
N PHE A 102 5.03 -5.27 -13.11
CA PHE A 102 3.87 -6.12 -13.24
C PHE A 102 2.94 -5.54 -14.30
N ASP A 103 2.55 -6.38 -15.24
CA ASP A 103 1.63 -6.03 -16.31
C ASP A 103 0.62 -7.17 -16.42
N GLY A 104 -0.56 -6.96 -15.88
CA GLY A 104 -1.59 -7.99 -15.89
C GLY A 104 -2.88 -7.49 -15.28
N ASP A 105 -3.97 -8.18 -15.58
CA ASP A 105 -5.27 -7.89 -15.01
C ASP A 105 -5.52 -8.84 -13.84
N ILE A 106 -5.59 -8.27 -12.65
CA ILE A 106 -5.85 -9.03 -11.42
C ILE A 106 -7.19 -8.67 -10.79
N TYR A 107 -8.04 -8.00 -11.56
CA TYR A 107 -9.38 -7.64 -11.10
C TYR A 107 -10.12 -8.85 -10.55
N ASP A 108 -10.81 -8.65 -9.42
CA ASP A 108 -11.63 -9.66 -8.74
C ASP A 108 -10.81 -10.78 -8.05
N GLN A 109 -9.50 -10.69 -8.05
CA GLN A 109 -8.64 -11.65 -7.37
C GLN A 109 -8.25 -11.15 -5.97
N LEU A 110 -7.89 -12.07 -5.10
CA LEU A 110 -7.41 -11.74 -3.76
C LEU A 110 -5.92 -11.46 -3.79
N LEU A 111 -5.54 -10.34 -3.19
CA LEU A 111 -4.15 -9.88 -3.10
C LEU A 111 -3.74 -9.78 -1.64
N LEU A 112 -2.58 -10.34 -1.31
CA LEU A 112 -1.95 -10.15 -0.01
C LEU A 112 -0.97 -9.01 -0.13
N VAL A 113 -1.00 -8.09 0.85
CA VAL A 113 -0.09 -6.95 0.91
C VAL A 113 0.62 -6.97 2.24
N SER A 114 1.93 -7.20 2.20
CA SER A 114 2.80 -7.27 3.37
C SER A 114 3.53 -5.94 3.51
N PHE A 115 3.34 -5.26 4.63
CA PHE A 115 3.92 -3.93 4.85
C PHE A 115 5.38 -4.03 5.27
N VAL A 116 6.24 -3.27 4.61
CA VAL A 116 7.68 -3.24 4.90
C VAL A 116 8.06 -1.98 5.67
N LYS A 117 7.69 -0.81 5.16
CA LYS A 117 8.04 0.46 5.78
C LYS A 117 7.17 1.60 5.27
N ARG A 118 6.82 2.53 6.17
CA ARG A 118 6.15 3.76 5.77
C ARG A 118 7.18 4.72 5.18
N ILE A 119 6.96 5.16 3.94
CA ILE A 119 7.88 6.03 3.23
C ILE A 119 7.60 7.49 3.53
N ARG A 120 6.33 7.86 3.59
CA ARG A 120 5.89 9.21 3.90
C ARG A 120 4.41 9.24 4.27
N GLY A 121 3.97 10.35 4.85
CA GLY A 121 2.56 10.58 5.11
C GLY A 121 1.82 11.00 3.85
N GLU A 122 0.53 11.25 4.00
CA GLU A 122 -0.28 11.78 2.91
C GLU A 122 0.18 13.19 2.56
N GLN A 123 0.04 13.52 1.27
CA GLN A 123 0.43 14.82 0.75
C GLN A 123 -0.57 15.22 -0.33
N LYS A 124 -0.93 16.50 -0.34
CA LYS A 124 -1.77 17.06 -1.38
C LYS A 124 -0.89 17.69 -2.46
N PHE A 125 -1.35 17.62 -3.70
CA PHE A 125 -0.60 18.13 -4.85
C PHE A 125 -1.47 19.14 -5.60
N ASP A 126 -0.85 20.23 -6.02
CA ASP A 126 -1.55 21.31 -6.72
C ASP A 126 -1.72 21.01 -8.21
N SER A 127 -0.99 20.02 -8.72
CA SER A 127 -1.07 19.65 -10.13
C SER A 127 -0.77 18.16 -10.33
N PRO A 128 -1.25 17.58 -11.45
CA PRO A 128 -0.88 16.21 -11.82
C PRO A 128 0.62 16.03 -12.00
N GLU A 129 1.32 17.08 -12.46
CA GLU A 129 2.78 17.04 -12.66
C GLU A 129 3.52 16.90 -11.33
N GLU A 130 3.06 17.61 -10.31
CA GLU A 130 3.66 17.49 -8.97
C GLU A 130 3.42 16.10 -8.38
N LEU A 131 2.21 15.56 -8.56
CA LEU A 131 1.90 14.20 -8.12
C LEU A 131 2.78 13.17 -8.83
N ALA A 132 2.92 13.29 -10.14
CA ALA A 132 3.77 12.38 -10.93
C ALA A 132 5.22 12.42 -10.46
N ALA A 133 5.75 13.61 -10.19
CA ALA A 133 7.12 13.78 -9.70
C ALA A 133 7.31 13.10 -8.35
N GLN A 134 6.34 13.26 -7.43
CA GLN A 134 6.42 12.63 -6.12
C GLN A 134 6.31 11.11 -6.21
N LEU A 135 5.43 10.59 -7.06
CA LEU A 135 5.30 9.15 -7.24
C LEU A 135 6.59 8.53 -7.78
N LYS A 136 7.28 9.23 -8.67
CA LYS A 136 8.55 8.77 -9.21
C LYS A 136 9.63 8.75 -8.12
N GLU A 137 9.65 9.77 -7.27
CA GLU A 137 10.56 9.83 -6.14
C GLU A 137 10.25 8.71 -5.13
N ASP A 138 8.97 8.47 -4.84
CA ASP A 138 8.54 7.37 -3.97
C ASP A 138 9.00 6.03 -4.49
N GLU A 139 8.82 5.79 -5.79
CA GLU A 139 9.27 4.54 -6.42
C GLU A 139 10.76 4.33 -6.23
N GLN A 140 11.56 5.38 -6.45
CA GLN A 140 13.00 5.28 -6.27
C GLN A 140 13.36 5.01 -4.81
N THR A 141 12.69 5.66 -3.87
CA THR A 141 12.90 5.43 -2.44
C THR A 141 12.63 3.97 -2.07
N VAL A 142 11.53 3.41 -2.58
CA VAL A 142 11.16 2.03 -2.30
C VAL A 142 12.15 1.05 -2.94
N LEU A 143 12.55 1.30 -4.19
CA LEU A 143 13.53 0.46 -4.86
C LEU A 143 14.86 0.46 -4.12
N ASP A 144 15.33 1.61 -3.67
CA ASP A 144 16.56 1.72 -2.91
C ASP A 144 16.46 0.94 -1.58
N LEU A 145 15.31 1.00 -0.92
CA LEU A 145 15.08 0.26 0.31
C LEU A 145 15.21 -1.24 0.08
N PHE A 146 14.60 -1.76 -0.98
CA PHE A 146 14.66 -3.19 -1.30
C PHE A 146 16.07 -3.64 -1.71
N GLU A 147 16.84 -2.79 -2.36
CA GLU A 147 18.22 -3.10 -2.69
C GLU A 147 19.08 -3.26 -1.44
N LYS A 148 18.87 -2.44 -0.43
CA LYS A 148 19.59 -2.55 0.85
C LYS A 148 19.32 -3.87 1.56
N GLU A 149 18.11 -4.43 1.41
CA GLU A 149 17.77 -5.71 2.03
C GLU A 149 18.55 -6.89 1.44
N THR A 150 18.99 -6.77 0.18
CA THR A 150 19.72 -7.85 -0.50
C THR A 150 21.22 -7.80 -0.22
N GLU A 151 21.70 -6.74 0.42
CA GLU A 151 23.08 -6.63 0.87
C GLU A 151 23.21 -7.30 2.24
#